data_704e5c11654f08be16b8417a69ea6821
#
_entry.id   704e5c11654f08be16b8417a69ea6821
#
_cell.length_a   1.000
_cell.length_b   1.000
_cell.length_c   1.000
_cell.angle_alpha   90.00
_cell.angle_beta   90.00
_cell.angle_gamma   90.00
#
_symmetry.space_group_name_H-M   'P 1'
#
loop_
_entity.id
_entity.type
_entity.pdbx_description
1 polymer ?
#
loop_
_entity_poly.entity_id
_entity_poly.type
_entity_poly.pdbx_seq_one_letter_code
_entity_poly.pdbx_strand_id
1 'polypeptide(L)'
;AELEEAVARAMQDTDTAALAEEYPRILSRGDQQRVAIASALAMDTEYLVLDEPTSGQDGREKQRLMKLMESLQEKGITIILVTHDMDIVAKDCTRVIVIAEHEIAFDGHPSELFSAENRPEDWGLAYPPAVRLGRKLPGSPYCKDMNAFCRAFYELKGGKIE
;
A
#
# COMPACT_ATOMS: atom_id res chain seq x y z
N ALA A 1 28.67 -8.72 16.59
CA ALA A 1 27.57 -8.80 17.55
C ALA A 1 26.43 -7.83 17.18
N GLU A 2 26.66 -6.50 17.25
CA GLU A 2 25.61 -5.49 16.99
C GLU A 2 25.04 -5.54 15.56
N LEU A 3 25.89 -5.65 14.55
CA LEU A 3 25.48 -5.80 13.16
C LEU A 3 24.68 -7.10 12.91
N GLU A 4 25.14 -8.20 13.47
CA GLU A 4 24.47 -9.50 13.33
C GLU A 4 23.09 -9.49 13.99
N GLU A 5 22.94 -8.82 15.13
CA GLU A 5 21.66 -8.64 15.80
C GLU A 5 20.70 -7.76 14.97
N ALA A 6 21.20 -6.68 14.36
CA ALA A 6 20.40 -5.82 13.48
C ALA A 6 19.91 -6.58 12.24
N VAL A 7 20.79 -7.35 11.60
CA VAL A 7 20.43 -8.20 10.47
C VAL A 7 19.40 -9.25 10.89
N ALA A 8 19.61 -9.95 12.00
CA ALA A 8 18.70 -10.98 12.48
C ALA A 8 17.30 -10.41 12.78
N ARG A 9 17.21 -9.23 13.41
CA ARG A 9 15.94 -8.52 13.64
C ARG A 9 15.25 -8.16 12.34
N ALA A 10 15.96 -7.56 11.38
CA ALA A 10 15.42 -7.17 10.10
C ALA A 10 14.88 -8.38 9.30
N MET A 11 15.59 -9.51 9.35
CA MET A 11 15.15 -10.76 8.71
C MET A 11 13.91 -11.36 9.38
N GLN A 12 13.79 -11.27 10.69
CA GLN A 12 12.57 -11.67 11.41
C GLN A 12 11.39 -10.77 11.06
N ASP A 13 11.61 -9.45 11.04
CA ASP A 13 10.59 -8.47 10.75
C ASP A 13 10.00 -8.61 9.35
N THR A 14 10.79 -9.11 8.40
CA THR A 14 10.40 -9.29 7.01
C THR A 14 10.03 -10.73 6.63
N ASP A 15 10.03 -11.66 7.60
CA ASP A 15 9.80 -13.10 7.38
C ASP A 15 10.76 -13.67 6.31
N THR A 16 12.07 -13.31 6.41
CA THR A 16 13.11 -13.75 5.49
C THR A 16 14.23 -14.57 6.15
N ALA A 17 14.11 -14.87 7.44
CA ALA A 17 15.14 -15.60 8.17
C ALA A 17 15.46 -16.99 7.56
N ALA A 18 14.46 -17.69 7.03
CA ALA A 18 14.65 -18.97 6.36
C ALA A 18 15.40 -18.86 5.01
N LEU A 19 15.58 -17.65 4.48
CA LEU A 19 16.22 -17.36 3.21
C LEU A 19 17.67 -16.92 3.35
N ALA A 20 18.22 -16.92 4.58
CA ALA A 20 19.54 -16.36 4.90
C ALA A 20 20.69 -16.96 4.05
N GLU A 21 20.60 -18.26 3.76
CA GLU A 21 21.62 -19.01 3.01
C GLU A 21 21.28 -19.17 1.52
N GLU A 22 20.11 -18.63 1.11
CA GLU A 22 19.66 -18.79 -0.27
C GLU A 22 20.31 -17.75 -1.19
N TYR A 23 20.56 -18.16 -2.44
CA TYR A 23 21.10 -17.22 -3.42
C TYR A 23 20.01 -16.26 -3.92
N PRO A 24 20.15 -14.93 -3.80
CA PRO A 24 19.06 -13.98 -4.07
C PRO A 24 18.40 -14.11 -5.44
N ARG A 25 19.13 -14.54 -6.47
CA ARG A 25 18.58 -14.65 -7.84
C ARG A 25 17.62 -15.81 -8.05
N ILE A 26 17.61 -16.81 -7.15
CA ILE A 26 16.68 -17.95 -7.24
C ILE A 26 15.38 -17.69 -6.46
N LEU A 27 15.34 -16.64 -5.65
CA LEU A 27 14.18 -16.27 -4.86
C LEU A 27 13.03 -15.79 -5.75
N SER A 28 11.80 -16.01 -5.29
CA SER A 28 10.63 -15.37 -5.91
C SER A 28 10.74 -13.85 -5.87
N ARG A 29 10.01 -13.16 -6.73
CA ARG A 29 9.99 -11.69 -6.76
C ARG A 29 9.56 -11.08 -5.43
N GLY A 30 8.57 -11.68 -4.77
CA GLY A 30 8.12 -11.27 -3.44
C GLY A 30 9.19 -11.47 -2.36
N ASP A 31 9.92 -12.60 -2.41
CA ASP A 31 11.02 -12.86 -1.49
C ASP A 31 12.18 -11.88 -1.70
N GLN A 32 12.56 -11.63 -2.96
CA GLN A 32 13.58 -10.63 -3.30
C GLN A 32 13.22 -9.26 -2.74
N GLN A 33 11.95 -8.85 -2.87
CA GLN A 33 11.47 -7.58 -2.33
C GLN A 33 11.57 -7.54 -0.80
N ARG A 34 11.16 -8.61 -0.11
CA ARG A 34 11.27 -8.68 1.36
C ARG A 34 12.72 -8.68 1.84
N VAL A 35 13.62 -9.36 1.14
CA VAL A 35 15.06 -9.32 1.43
C VAL A 35 15.64 -7.91 1.22
N ALA A 36 15.22 -7.20 0.17
CA ALA A 36 15.64 -5.82 -0.06
C ALA A 36 15.16 -4.88 1.07
N ILE A 37 13.92 -5.07 1.53
CA ILE A 37 13.37 -4.34 2.68
C ILE A 37 14.16 -4.68 3.95
N ALA A 38 14.46 -5.96 4.20
CA ALA A 38 15.29 -6.39 5.33
C ALA A 38 16.66 -5.69 5.33
N SER A 39 17.28 -5.58 4.16
CA SER A 39 18.58 -4.89 4.02
C SER A 39 18.51 -3.41 4.38
N ALA A 40 17.41 -2.72 4.04
CA ALA A 40 17.19 -1.34 4.44
C ALA A 40 16.93 -1.21 5.95
N LEU A 41 16.12 -2.11 6.52
CA LEU A 41 15.79 -2.11 7.95
C LEU A 41 17.01 -2.41 8.84
N ALA A 42 17.95 -3.24 8.37
CA ALA A 42 19.19 -3.54 9.09
C ALA A 42 20.08 -2.29 9.31
N MET A 43 19.81 -1.20 8.58
CA MET A 43 20.50 0.10 8.76
C MET A 43 19.81 1.00 9.81
N ASP A 44 18.84 0.49 10.56
CA ASP A 44 18.09 1.22 11.59
C ASP A 44 17.39 2.49 11.05
N THR A 45 16.72 2.36 9.92
CA THR A 45 16.08 3.48 9.22
C THR A 45 14.72 3.83 9.85
N GLU A 46 14.44 5.12 9.99
CA GLU A 46 13.12 5.64 10.40
C GLU A 46 12.16 5.82 9.19
N TYR A 47 12.71 5.91 7.99
CA TYR A 47 11.97 6.13 6.75
C TYR A 47 12.31 5.04 5.74
N LEU A 48 11.29 4.40 5.19
CA LEU A 48 11.43 3.41 4.12
C LEU A 48 10.73 3.91 2.87
N VAL A 49 11.50 4.18 1.82
CA VAL A 49 10.99 4.61 0.51
C VAL A 49 11.00 3.43 -0.44
N LEU A 50 9.85 3.12 -1.02
CA LEU A 50 9.65 2.00 -1.93
C LEU A 50 9.08 2.49 -3.25
N ASP A 51 9.78 2.18 -4.35
CA ASP A 51 9.36 2.53 -5.70
C ASP A 51 8.75 1.30 -6.39
N GLU A 52 7.45 1.41 -6.76
CA GLU A 52 6.66 0.36 -7.39
C GLU A 52 6.80 -1.03 -6.75
N PRO A 53 6.72 -1.16 -5.40
CA PRO A 53 7.11 -2.40 -4.72
C PRO A 53 6.18 -3.58 -5.03
N THR A 54 4.98 -3.33 -5.54
CA THR A 54 3.97 -4.35 -5.88
C THR A 54 3.95 -4.71 -7.37
N SER A 55 4.79 -4.06 -8.18
CA SER A 55 4.82 -4.28 -9.62
C SER A 55 5.18 -5.73 -9.98
N GLY A 56 4.36 -6.36 -10.84
CA GLY A 56 4.55 -7.74 -11.28
C GLY A 56 4.33 -8.80 -10.21
N GLN A 57 3.74 -8.45 -9.06
CA GLN A 57 3.32 -9.39 -8.02
C GLN A 57 1.85 -9.80 -8.21
N ASP A 58 1.53 -11.03 -7.81
CA ASP A 58 0.14 -11.48 -7.73
C ASP A 58 -0.58 -10.90 -6.50
N GLY A 59 -1.90 -11.10 -6.43
CA GLY A 59 -2.72 -10.55 -5.35
C GLY A 59 -2.33 -11.05 -3.95
N ARG A 60 -1.79 -12.27 -3.85
CA ARG A 60 -1.36 -12.86 -2.57
C ARG A 60 -0.07 -12.20 -2.07
N GLU A 61 0.91 -12.04 -2.97
CA GLU A 61 2.17 -11.39 -2.64
C GLU A 61 1.97 -9.90 -2.33
N LYS A 62 1.11 -9.20 -3.09
CA LYS A 62 0.70 -7.82 -2.74
C LYS A 62 0.15 -7.73 -1.32
N GLN A 63 -0.77 -8.62 -0.94
CA GLN A 63 -1.34 -8.62 0.42
C GLN A 63 -0.28 -8.90 1.49
N ARG A 64 0.66 -9.82 1.25
CA ARG A 64 1.77 -10.09 2.17
C ARG A 64 2.64 -8.86 2.37
N LEU A 65 2.99 -8.18 1.27
CA LEU A 65 3.79 -6.97 1.32
C LEU A 65 3.07 -5.85 2.07
N MET A 66 1.76 -5.64 1.82
CA MET A 66 0.99 -4.60 2.53
C MET A 66 0.89 -4.89 4.03
N LYS A 67 0.69 -6.14 4.45
CA LYS A 67 0.74 -6.53 5.87
C LYS A 67 2.11 -6.31 6.51
N LEU A 68 3.19 -6.57 5.77
CA LEU A 68 4.54 -6.25 6.24
C LEU A 68 4.67 -4.74 6.49
N MET A 69 4.24 -3.91 5.54
CA MET A 69 4.29 -2.45 5.70
C MET A 69 3.48 -1.98 6.91
N GLU A 70 2.28 -2.51 7.12
CA GLU A 70 1.45 -2.23 8.30
C GLU A 70 2.20 -2.57 9.60
N SER A 71 2.82 -3.75 9.68
CA SER A 71 3.61 -4.16 10.85
C SER A 71 4.84 -3.27 11.10
N LEU A 72 5.47 -2.75 10.05
CA LEU A 72 6.60 -1.82 10.16
C LEU A 72 6.14 -0.43 10.62
N GLN A 73 4.98 0.03 10.17
CA GLN A 73 4.37 1.28 10.65
C GLN A 73 4.03 1.19 12.15
N GLU A 74 3.50 0.05 12.61
CA GLU A 74 3.25 -0.18 14.05
C GLU A 74 4.53 -0.11 14.90
N LYS A 75 5.69 -0.38 14.30
CA LYS A 75 7.02 -0.23 14.91
C LYS A 75 7.59 1.19 14.79
N GLY A 76 6.84 2.13 14.23
CA GLY A 76 7.22 3.54 14.13
C GLY A 76 7.96 3.91 12.84
N ILE A 77 8.09 3.00 11.87
CA ILE A 77 8.74 3.28 10.57
C ILE A 77 7.76 4.02 9.66
N THR A 78 8.19 5.15 9.14
CA THR A 78 7.41 5.89 8.13
C THR A 78 7.61 5.26 6.75
N ILE A 79 6.52 4.81 6.11
CA ILE A 79 6.56 4.20 4.77
C ILE A 79 6.16 5.24 3.73
N ILE A 80 6.98 5.41 2.72
CA ILE A 80 6.71 6.23 1.54
C ILE A 80 6.65 5.31 0.32
N LEU A 81 5.49 5.25 -0.33
CA LEU A 81 5.28 4.47 -1.54
C LEU A 81 5.22 5.38 -2.76
N VAL A 82 6.04 5.11 -3.75
CA VAL A 82 5.85 5.63 -5.10
C VAL A 82 5.12 4.55 -5.89
N THR A 83 3.90 4.81 -6.35
CA THR A 83 3.09 3.79 -7.03
C THR A 83 2.02 4.41 -7.93
N HIS A 84 1.62 3.67 -8.94
CA HIS A 84 0.44 3.93 -9.77
C HIS A 84 -0.73 2.98 -9.43
N ASP A 85 -0.60 2.12 -8.42
CA ASP A 85 -1.67 1.21 -7.97
C ASP A 85 -2.67 1.98 -7.08
N MET A 86 -3.70 2.52 -7.71
CA MET A 86 -4.70 3.34 -7.03
C MET A 86 -5.58 2.55 -6.05
N ASP A 87 -5.64 1.22 -6.16
CA ASP A 87 -6.31 0.39 -5.15
C ASP A 87 -5.53 0.41 -3.82
N ILE A 88 -4.19 0.35 -3.87
CA ILE A 88 -3.33 0.51 -2.70
C ILE A 88 -3.48 1.92 -2.12
N VAL A 89 -3.42 2.94 -2.98
CA VAL A 89 -3.58 4.34 -2.56
C VAL A 89 -4.90 4.53 -1.81
N ALA A 90 -6.01 4.05 -2.37
CA ALA A 90 -7.33 4.25 -1.76
C ALA A 90 -7.51 3.50 -0.45
N LYS A 91 -6.93 2.30 -0.34
CA LYS A 91 -7.18 1.39 0.78
C LYS A 91 -6.20 1.57 1.93
N ASP A 92 -4.91 1.66 1.59
CA ASP A 92 -3.82 1.43 2.55
C ASP A 92 -3.01 2.71 2.86
N CYS A 93 -3.16 3.80 2.07
CA CYS A 93 -2.49 5.06 2.34
C CYS A 93 -3.31 5.99 3.24
N THR A 94 -2.62 6.75 4.09
CA THR A 94 -3.22 7.79 4.96
C THR A 94 -3.02 9.21 4.40
N ARG A 95 -2.00 9.42 3.56
CA ARG A 95 -1.71 10.66 2.85
C ARG A 95 -1.25 10.33 1.44
N VAL A 96 -1.65 11.15 0.50
CA VAL A 96 -1.27 11.05 -0.91
C VAL A 96 -0.74 12.38 -1.38
N ILE A 97 0.39 12.34 -2.07
CA ILE A 97 0.94 13.48 -2.80
C ILE A 97 0.94 13.11 -4.28
N VAL A 98 0.25 13.88 -5.10
CA VAL A 98 0.26 13.73 -6.56
C VAL A 98 1.20 14.77 -7.13
N ILE A 99 2.16 14.31 -7.93
CA ILE A 99 3.08 15.16 -8.67
C ILE A 99 2.69 15.10 -10.15
N ALA A 100 2.32 16.24 -10.72
CA ALA A 100 2.00 16.39 -12.12
C ALA A 100 2.64 17.68 -12.64
N GLU A 101 3.11 17.68 -13.89
CA GLU A 101 3.73 18.84 -14.54
C GLU A 101 4.84 19.51 -13.71
N HIS A 102 5.63 18.69 -12.99
CA HIS A 102 6.73 19.10 -12.09
C HIS A 102 6.31 19.87 -10.82
N GLU A 103 5.03 19.86 -10.48
CA GLU A 103 4.49 20.52 -9.29
C GLU A 103 3.67 19.54 -8.44
N ILE A 104 3.42 19.90 -7.17
CA ILE A 104 2.48 19.16 -6.31
C ILE A 104 1.07 19.58 -6.73
N ALA A 105 0.39 18.68 -7.44
CA ALA A 105 -0.98 18.90 -7.90
C ALA A 105 -2.02 18.61 -6.81
N PHE A 106 -1.69 17.70 -5.87
CA PHE A 106 -2.55 17.36 -4.74
C PHE A 106 -1.71 16.90 -3.56
N ASP A 107 -2.14 17.24 -2.35
CA ASP A 107 -1.60 16.76 -1.09
C ASP A 107 -2.74 16.65 -0.07
N GLY A 108 -3.09 15.43 0.34
CA GLY A 108 -4.22 15.20 1.25
C GLY A 108 -4.54 13.73 1.47
N HIS A 109 -5.72 13.48 2.05
CA HIS A 109 -6.18 12.10 2.28
C HIS A 109 -6.74 11.47 0.99
N PRO A 110 -6.61 10.13 0.78
CA PRO A 110 -7.15 9.45 -0.41
C PRO A 110 -8.64 9.71 -0.68
N SER A 111 -9.47 9.85 0.36
CA SER A 111 -10.90 10.15 0.17
C SER A 111 -11.14 11.52 -0.45
N GLU A 112 -10.26 12.49 -0.21
CA GLU A 112 -10.31 13.81 -0.82
C GLU A 112 -9.85 13.75 -2.27
N LEU A 113 -8.73 13.03 -2.54
CA LEU A 113 -8.25 12.81 -3.91
C LEU A 113 -9.34 12.24 -4.82
N PHE A 114 -10.09 11.26 -4.32
CA PHE A 114 -11.14 10.58 -5.08
C PHE A 114 -12.55 11.19 -4.85
N SER A 115 -12.66 12.36 -4.26
CA SER A 115 -13.93 13.08 -4.09
C SER A 115 -14.50 13.59 -5.42
N ALA A 116 -15.70 14.14 -5.39
CA ALA A 116 -16.31 14.75 -6.57
C ALA A 116 -15.65 16.09 -6.98
N GLU A 117 -14.95 16.73 -6.04
CA GLU A 117 -14.31 18.03 -6.23
C GLU A 117 -12.98 17.93 -6.98
N ASN A 118 -12.32 16.77 -6.87
CA ASN A 118 -11.06 16.50 -7.56
C ASN A 118 -11.29 15.62 -8.80
N ARG A 119 -10.43 15.82 -9.78
CA ARG A 119 -10.44 15.09 -11.05
C ARG A 119 -9.09 14.42 -11.27
N PRO A 120 -8.83 13.29 -10.55
CA PRO A 120 -7.56 12.58 -10.66
C PRO A 120 -7.21 12.18 -12.10
N GLU A 121 -8.21 12.03 -12.99
CA GLU A 121 -7.99 11.75 -14.41
C GLU A 121 -7.24 12.88 -15.12
N ASP A 122 -7.35 14.13 -14.69
CA ASP A 122 -6.61 15.27 -15.24
C ASP A 122 -5.10 15.14 -14.96
N TRP A 123 -4.74 14.33 -13.97
CA TRP A 123 -3.35 13.98 -13.62
C TRP A 123 -2.94 12.59 -14.11
N GLY A 124 -3.75 11.96 -14.99
CA GLY A 124 -3.49 10.62 -15.51
C GLY A 124 -3.77 9.48 -14.54
N LEU A 125 -4.45 9.74 -13.41
CA LEU A 125 -4.77 8.73 -12.42
C LEU A 125 -6.16 8.15 -12.64
N ALA A 126 -6.31 6.82 -12.48
CA ALA A 126 -7.58 6.15 -12.60
C ALA A 126 -8.28 6.03 -11.24
N TYR A 127 -9.62 6.12 -11.22
CA TYR A 127 -10.37 5.76 -10.03
C TYR A 127 -10.29 4.25 -9.75
N PRO A 128 -10.00 3.82 -8.51
CA PRO A 128 -10.16 2.43 -8.09
C PRO A 128 -11.57 1.91 -8.39
N PRO A 129 -11.74 0.64 -8.77
CA PRO A 129 -13.04 0.07 -9.09
C PRO A 129 -14.09 0.26 -7.98
N ALA A 130 -13.70 0.06 -6.72
CA ALA A 130 -14.60 0.22 -5.58
C ALA A 130 -15.04 1.68 -5.38
N VAL A 131 -14.11 2.63 -5.51
CA VAL A 131 -14.41 4.08 -5.46
C VAL A 131 -15.36 4.46 -6.58
N ARG A 132 -15.09 4.02 -7.81
CA ARG A 132 -15.94 4.29 -8.98
C ARG A 132 -17.35 3.75 -8.82
N LEU A 133 -17.51 2.56 -8.21
CA LEU A 133 -18.82 2.00 -7.89
C LEU A 133 -19.51 2.77 -6.76
N GLY A 134 -18.80 3.12 -5.69
CA GLY A 134 -19.32 3.90 -4.58
C GLY A 134 -19.88 5.27 -5.03
N ARG A 135 -19.20 5.95 -5.94
CA ARG A 135 -19.68 7.21 -6.55
C ARG A 135 -21.00 7.10 -7.30
N LYS A 136 -21.42 5.89 -7.69
CA LYS A 136 -22.73 5.65 -8.33
C LYS A 136 -23.86 5.37 -7.33
N LEU A 137 -23.53 5.18 -6.05
CA LEU A 137 -24.54 5.00 -5.01
C LEU A 137 -25.09 6.34 -4.53
N PRO A 138 -26.36 6.36 -4.03
CA PRO A 138 -26.90 7.54 -3.37
C PRO A 138 -25.97 8.02 -2.23
N GLY A 139 -25.69 9.33 -2.16
CA GLY A 139 -24.75 9.91 -1.21
C GLY A 139 -23.27 9.74 -1.56
N SER A 140 -22.97 9.08 -2.67
CA SER A 140 -21.59 8.90 -3.20
C SER A 140 -20.54 8.52 -2.14
N PRO A 141 -20.75 7.44 -1.37
CA PRO A 141 -19.84 7.08 -0.27
C PRO A 141 -18.45 6.74 -0.79
N TYR A 142 -17.42 7.15 -0.06
CA TYR A 142 -16.06 6.72 -0.34
C TYR A 142 -15.87 5.24 0.01
N CYS A 143 -15.77 4.41 -1.01
CA CYS A 143 -15.54 2.97 -0.87
C CYS A 143 -14.07 2.65 -1.18
N LYS A 144 -13.24 2.60 -0.16
CA LYS A 144 -11.80 2.36 -0.30
C LYS A 144 -11.46 0.97 -0.89
N ASP A 145 -12.36 0.00 -0.75
CA ASP A 145 -12.24 -1.36 -1.27
C ASP A 145 -13.63 -1.97 -1.55
N MET A 146 -13.66 -3.15 -2.16
CA MET A 146 -14.91 -3.84 -2.49
C MET A 146 -15.73 -4.25 -1.27
N ASN A 147 -15.11 -4.50 -0.11
CA ASN A 147 -15.84 -4.79 1.12
C ASN A 147 -16.59 -3.54 1.63
N ALA A 148 -15.95 -2.37 1.56
CA ALA A 148 -16.60 -1.09 1.88
C ALA A 148 -17.76 -0.79 0.92
N PHE A 149 -17.60 -1.07 -0.39
CA PHE A 149 -18.68 -0.94 -1.36
C PHE A 149 -19.84 -1.89 -1.06
N CYS A 150 -19.57 -3.16 -0.80
CA CYS A 150 -20.61 -4.13 -0.46
C CYS A 150 -21.40 -3.70 0.78
N ARG A 151 -20.72 -3.25 1.83
CA ARG A 151 -21.38 -2.73 3.04
C ARG A 151 -22.31 -1.57 2.72
N ALA A 152 -21.82 -0.53 2.05
CA ALA A 152 -22.61 0.63 1.66
C ALA A 152 -23.83 0.24 0.80
N PHE A 153 -23.67 -0.69 -0.13
CA PHE A 153 -24.74 -1.18 -0.98
C PHE A 153 -25.82 -1.95 -0.21
N TYR A 154 -25.42 -2.81 0.75
CA TYR A 154 -26.37 -3.55 1.61
C TYR A 154 -27.13 -2.63 2.55
N GLU A 155 -26.48 -1.64 3.13
CA GLU A 155 -27.14 -0.63 3.99
C GLU A 155 -28.23 0.13 3.24
N LEU A 156 -27.97 0.52 1.97
CA LEU A 156 -28.95 1.18 1.11
C LEU A 156 -30.17 0.28 0.78
N LYS A 157 -30.01 -1.03 0.80
CA LYS A 157 -31.13 -1.99 0.59
C LYS A 157 -31.84 -2.38 1.88
N GLY A 158 -31.52 -1.76 3.02
CA GLY A 158 -32.13 -2.07 4.32
C GLY A 158 -31.67 -3.41 4.91
N GLY A 159 -30.57 -3.97 4.40
CA GLY A 159 -29.95 -5.19 4.94
C GLY A 159 -28.90 -4.83 5.98
N LYS A 160 -28.78 -5.67 7.04
CA LYS A 160 -27.63 -5.69 7.94
C LYS A 160 -26.68 -6.78 7.45
N ILE A 161 -25.40 -6.50 7.38
CA ILE A 161 -24.36 -7.52 7.22
C ILE A 161 -24.06 -8.02 8.64
N GLU A 162 -24.34 -9.30 8.92
CA GLU A 162 -23.87 -9.99 10.12
C GLU A 162 -22.36 -10.28 10.02
#